data_23cc7afadff3d7d23de773bda1c52ad4
#
_entry.id   23cc7afadff3d7d23de773bda1c52ad4
#
_cell.length_a   1.000
_cell.length_b   1.000
_cell.length_c   1.000
_cell.angle_alpha   90.00
_cell.angle_beta   90.00
_cell.angle_gamma   90.00
#
_symmetry.space_group_name_H-M   'P 1'
#
loop_
_entity.id
_entity.type
_entity.pdbx_description
1 polymer ?
#
loop_
_entity_poly.entity_id
_entity_poly.type
_entity_poly.pdbx_seq_one_letter_code
_entity_poly.pdbx_strand_id
1 'polypeptide(L)'
;MKKTLLLLFLTLTLTMPALAQIKPTVAIFGDSYSTFEGFIPKENAIWYKATPQKSTDVTSVEQTWWWQVIKEGGYKLGVNDAWSGSTICNTGYNDDDYTNESFVTRSAMLGRLGNPDIILICGGTNDNWANVQMGEYKYKDWKRGDLYYFRPAMAKMFDNLQKHYPNVELYFILNSELKDSVNKSVETICKHYNVKLIKLHDIDKMNGHPTVKGMKSFAEQVLAAMK
;
A
#
# COMPACT_ATOMS: atom_id res chain seq x y z
N MET A 1 68.88 -43.73 9.29
CA MET A 1 67.73 -43.32 10.09
C MET A 1 67.15 -42.07 9.43
N LYS A 2 66.05 -42.20 8.67
CA LYS A 2 65.37 -41.08 8.03
C LYS A 2 64.23 -40.67 8.95
N LYS A 3 64.22 -39.37 9.47
CA LYS A 3 63.17 -38.81 10.28
C LYS A 3 62.12 -38.22 9.32
N THR A 4 60.95 -38.83 9.27
CA THR A 4 59.78 -38.31 8.53
C THR A 4 59.07 -37.26 9.39
N LEU A 5 59.09 -36.00 8.95
CA LEU A 5 58.41 -34.91 9.59
C LEU A 5 56.93 -34.85 9.09
N LEU A 6 56.01 -35.21 9.96
CA LEU A 6 54.58 -35.18 9.67
C LEU A 6 54.03 -33.73 9.91
N LEU A 7 53.76 -33.00 8.83
CA LEU A 7 53.13 -31.66 8.91
C LEU A 7 51.60 -31.83 9.08
N LEU A 8 51.10 -31.50 10.26
CA LEU A 8 49.65 -31.46 10.54
C LEU A 8 49.08 -30.12 10.05
N PHE A 9 48.37 -30.14 8.92
CA PHE A 9 47.62 -28.97 8.46
C PHE A 9 46.32 -28.87 9.26
N LEU A 10 46.25 -27.90 10.21
CA LEU A 10 45.03 -27.55 10.93
C LEU A 10 44.23 -26.60 10.06
N THR A 11 43.19 -27.10 9.35
CA THR A 11 42.26 -26.28 8.59
C THR A 11 41.28 -25.63 9.56
N LEU A 12 41.49 -24.33 9.86
CA LEU A 12 40.58 -23.52 10.64
C LEU A 12 39.40 -23.12 9.73
N THR A 13 38.27 -23.82 9.83
CA THR A 13 37.02 -23.42 9.16
C THR A 13 36.44 -22.24 9.90
N LEU A 14 36.66 -21.03 9.38
CA LEU A 14 35.94 -19.83 9.82
C LEU A 14 34.46 -19.99 9.45
N THR A 15 33.62 -20.40 10.40
CA THR A 15 32.17 -20.25 10.28
C THR A 15 31.82 -18.76 10.42
N MET A 16 31.67 -18.07 9.29
CA MET A 16 31.09 -16.71 9.32
C MET A 16 29.66 -16.83 9.85
N PRO A 17 29.29 -16.07 10.91
CA PRO A 17 27.89 -16.01 11.30
C PRO A 17 27.10 -15.48 10.11
N ALA A 18 26.05 -16.19 9.71
CA ALA A 18 25.12 -15.70 8.70
C ALA A 18 24.57 -14.37 9.22
N LEU A 19 24.92 -13.26 8.56
CA LEU A 19 24.32 -11.96 8.84
C LEU A 19 22.82 -12.13 8.65
N ALA A 20 22.06 -11.99 9.73
CA ALA A 20 20.62 -12.03 9.66
C ALA A 20 20.17 -10.95 8.64
N GLN A 21 19.60 -11.39 7.53
CA GLN A 21 19.14 -10.49 6.48
C GLN A 21 18.06 -9.57 7.07
N ILE A 22 18.35 -8.27 7.12
CA ILE A 22 17.39 -7.28 7.60
C ILE A 22 16.22 -7.27 6.60
N LYS A 23 15.05 -7.67 7.08
CA LYS A 23 13.83 -7.68 6.28
C LYS A 23 13.33 -6.25 6.07
N PRO A 24 13.10 -5.80 4.83
CA PRO A 24 12.52 -4.49 4.58
C PRO A 24 11.16 -4.34 5.29
N THR A 25 10.94 -3.16 5.86
CA THR A 25 9.68 -2.81 6.53
C THR A 25 8.71 -2.20 5.52
N VAL A 26 7.50 -2.74 5.45
CA VAL A 26 6.45 -2.31 4.52
C VAL A 26 5.34 -1.64 5.31
N ALA A 27 4.99 -0.40 4.95
CA ALA A 27 3.77 0.25 5.39
C ALA A 27 2.67 0.09 4.34
N ILE A 28 1.44 -0.07 4.82
CA ILE A 28 0.23 -0.12 3.99
C ILE A 28 -0.51 1.21 4.15
N PHE A 29 -0.79 1.89 3.05
CA PHE A 29 -1.58 3.10 3.01
C PHE A 29 -2.79 2.85 2.12
N GLY A 30 -3.95 2.57 2.73
CA GLY A 30 -5.06 1.94 2.03
C GLY A 30 -6.45 2.48 2.34
N ASP A 31 -7.40 1.99 1.53
CA ASP A 31 -8.84 2.09 1.75
C ASP A 31 -9.42 0.80 2.35
N SER A 32 -10.72 0.53 2.15
CA SER A 32 -11.42 -0.66 2.66
C SER A 32 -10.75 -1.99 2.27
N TYR A 33 -10.14 -2.07 1.09
CA TYR A 33 -9.46 -3.28 0.60
C TYR A 33 -8.29 -3.71 1.48
N SER A 34 -7.76 -2.78 2.26
CA SER A 34 -6.56 -2.98 3.08
C SER A 34 -6.85 -3.01 4.58
N THR A 35 -8.12 -2.80 5.01
CA THR A 35 -8.46 -2.82 6.43
C THR A 35 -8.57 -4.26 6.96
N PHE A 36 -8.24 -4.44 8.24
CA PHE A 36 -8.66 -5.59 9.03
C PHE A 36 -8.70 -5.20 10.51
N GLU A 37 -9.73 -5.66 11.21
CA GLU A 37 -9.94 -5.39 12.65
C GLU A 37 -8.69 -5.73 13.48
N GLY A 38 -8.27 -4.79 14.33
CA GLY A 38 -7.07 -4.94 15.19
C GLY A 38 -5.73 -4.68 14.50
N PHE A 39 -5.70 -4.39 13.18
CA PHE A 39 -4.47 -4.15 12.43
C PHE A 39 -4.36 -2.75 11.83
N ILE A 40 -5.32 -1.88 12.10
CA ILE A 40 -5.35 -0.48 11.68
C ILE A 40 -5.57 0.41 12.91
N PRO A 41 -5.32 1.75 12.84
CA PRO A 41 -5.66 2.68 13.91
C PRO A 41 -7.12 2.55 14.34
N LYS A 42 -7.38 2.67 15.65
CA LYS A 42 -8.73 2.44 16.23
C LYS A 42 -9.79 3.42 15.71
N GLU A 43 -9.36 4.63 15.36
CA GLU A 43 -10.20 5.68 14.79
C GLU A 43 -10.60 5.43 13.34
N ASN A 44 -9.86 4.58 12.63
CA ASN A 44 -10.11 4.31 11.22
C ASN A 44 -11.29 3.36 11.04
N ALA A 45 -12.15 3.63 10.07
CA ALA A 45 -13.26 2.75 9.71
C ALA A 45 -12.76 1.41 9.14
N ILE A 46 -13.45 0.33 9.49
CA ILE A 46 -13.06 -1.06 9.19
C ILE A 46 -14.07 -1.68 8.22
N TRP A 47 -13.59 -2.45 7.25
CA TRP A 47 -14.42 -3.31 6.41
C TRP A 47 -14.32 -4.78 6.82
N TYR A 48 -13.12 -5.35 6.87
CA TYR A 48 -12.91 -6.77 7.17
C TYR A 48 -12.75 -7.00 8.68
N LYS A 49 -13.45 -8.04 9.19
CA LYS A 49 -13.47 -8.42 10.61
C LYS A 49 -13.36 -9.94 10.76
N ALA A 50 -12.90 -10.39 11.92
CA ALA A 50 -12.88 -11.81 12.26
C ALA A 50 -14.29 -12.41 12.38
N THR A 51 -15.29 -11.60 12.79
CA THR A 51 -16.68 -12.06 12.84
C THR A 51 -17.23 -12.21 11.41
N PRO A 52 -17.82 -13.38 11.05
CA PRO A 52 -18.41 -13.62 9.75
C PRO A 52 -19.44 -12.56 9.37
N GLN A 53 -19.38 -12.08 8.13
CA GLN A 53 -20.27 -11.07 7.59
C GLN A 53 -20.89 -11.56 6.26
N LYS A 54 -22.12 -11.15 5.97
CA LYS A 54 -22.77 -11.48 4.68
C LYS A 54 -22.14 -10.75 3.48
N SER A 55 -21.37 -9.70 3.75
CA SER A 55 -20.77 -8.82 2.73
C SER A 55 -19.41 -9.31 2.22
N THR A 56 -18.78 -10.26 2.91
CA THR A 56 -17.45 -10.79 2.54
C THR A 56 -17.25 -12.19 3.12
N ASP A 57 -16.40 -12.99 2.47
CA ASP A 57 -15.93 -14.29 2.94
C ASP A 57 -14.57 -14.20 3.65
N VAL A 58 -13.94 -13.02 3.68
CA VAL A 58 -12.67 -12.77 4.39
C VAL A 58 -12.95 -12.60 5.89
N THR A 59 -12.46 -13.53 6.70
CA THR A 59 -12.70 -13.59 8.16
C THR A 59 -11.41 -13.70 8.97
N SER A 60 -10.26 -13.68 8.33
CA SER A 60 -8.95 -13.79 8.99
C SER A 60 -7.96 -12.82 8.32
N VAL A 61 -7.07 -12.25 9.13
CA VAL A 61 -6.03 -11.34 8.63
C VAL A 61 -5.09 -12.02 7.64
N GLU A 62 -4.83 -13.31 7.81
CA GLU A 62 -4.01 -14.11 6.91
C GLU A 62 -4.56 -14.19 5.50
N GLN A 63 -5.86 -13.97 5.34
CA GLN A 63 -6.54 -13.94 4.05
C GLN A 63 -6.40 -12.60 3.32
N THR A 64 -5.97 -11.53 4.00
CA THR A 64 -5.81 -10.21 3.36
C THR A 64 -4.61 -10.20 2.41
N TRP A 65 -4.73 -9.43 1.32
CA TRP A 65 -3.68 -9.31 0.31
C TRP A 65 -2.34 -8.85 0.89
N TRP A 66 -2.37 -7.84 1.77
CA TRP A 66 -1.17 -7.25 2.33
C TRP A 66 -0.48 -8.18 3.34
N TRP A 67 -1.25 -8.98 4.11
CA TRP A 67 -0.65 -9.97 4.99
C TRP A 67 0.10 -11.05 4.19
N GLN A 68 -0.49 -11.55 3.10
CA GLN A 68 0.14 -12.50 2.20
C GLN A 68 1.40 -11.91 1.58
N VAL A 69 1.36 -10.64 1.07
CA VAL A 69 2.55 -9.94 0.57
C VAL A 69 3.66 -9.87 1.63
N ILE A 70 3.33 -9.49 2.86
CA ILE A 70 4.31 -9.42 3.96
C ILE A 70 4.95 -10.78 4.24
N LYS A 71 4.14 -11.85 4.32
CA LYS A 71 4.62 -13.19 4.69
C LYS A 71 5.40 -13.86 3.56
N GLU A 72 4.87 -13.87 2.36
CA GLU A 72 5.45 -14.54 1.21
C GLU A 72 6.62 -13.76 0.61
N GLY A 73 6.58 -12.43 0.67
CA GLY A 73 7.69 -11.56 0.26
C GLY A 73 8.84 -11.49 1.27
N GLY A 74 8.66 -12.08 2.46
CA GLY A 74 9.69 -12.04 3.50
C GLY A 74 9.90 -10.68 4.13
N TYR A 75 8.90 -9.80 4.07
CA TYR A 75 8.93 -8.45 4.64
C TYR A 75 8.58 -8.43 6.13
N LYS A 76 8.78 -7.25 6.75
CA LYS A 76 8.27 -6.92 8.07
C LYS A 76 7.09 -5.94 7.90
N LEU A 77 5.95 -6.23 8.52
CA LEU A 77 4.85 -5.27 8.59
C LEU A 77 5.25 -4.09 9.48
N GLY A 78 5.19 -2.89 8.93
CA GLY A 78 5.24 -1.63 9.66
C GLY A 78 3.83 -1.20 10.09
N VAL A 79 3.43 0.01 9.72
CA VAL A 79 2.08 0.53 9.98
C VAL A 79 1.15 0.12 8.83
N ASN A 80 -0.07 -0.33 9.17
CA ASN A 80 -1.18 -0.37 8.23
C ASN A 80 -2.12 0.80 8.57
N ASP A 81 -2.06 1.88 7.78
CA ASP A 81 -2.93 3.05 7.89
C ASP A 81 -4.04 3.00 6.83
N ALA A 82 -4.77 1.89 6.77
CA ALA A 82 -5.96 1.78 5.93
C ALA A 82 -7.21 2.37 6.63
N TRP A 83 -8.11 2.94 5.81
CA TRP A 83 -9.36 3.54 6.29
C TRP A 83 -10.48 3.23 5.30
N SER A 84 -11.47 2.44 5.71
CA SER A 84 -12.61 2.06 4.86
C SER A 84 -13.41 3.27 4.42
N GLY A 85 -13.71 3.36 3.12
CA GLY A 85 -14.45 4.47 2.53
C GLY A 85 -13.60 5.67 2.13
N SER A 86 -12.31 5.73 2.53
CA SER A 86 -11.48 6.91 2.26
C SER A 86 -11.21 7.11 0.78
N THR A 87 -11.31 8.37 0.35
CA THR A 87 -10.97 8.87 -0.99
C THR A 87 -9.56 9.45 -1.01
N ILE A 88 -8.95 9.54 -2.20
CA ILE A 88 -7.67 10.24 -2.37
C ILE A 88 -7.83 11.72 -2.05
N CYS A 89 -8.88 12.36 -2.58
CA CYS A 89 -9.20 13.76 -2.33
C CYS A 89 -10.10 13.95 -1.10
N ASN A 90 -10.35 15.21 -0.72
CA ASN A 90 -11.19 15.54 0.42
C ASN A 90 -12.71 15.49 0.12
N THR A 91 -13.09 15.17 -1.11
CA THR A 91 -14.50 14.93 -1.46
C THR A 91 -14.81 13.45 -1.33
N GLY A 92 -15.82 13.11 -0.55
CA GLY A 92 -16.33 11.77 -0.35
C GLY A 92 -17.63 11.47 -1.10
N TYR A 93 -18.35 10.46 -0.61
CA TYR A 93 -19.67 10.10 -1.13
C TYR A 93 -20.67 11.24 -0.90
N ASN A 94 -21.56 11.49 -1.87
CA ASN A 94 -22.56 12.56 -1.84
C ASN A 94 -21.96 13.97 -1.66
N ASP A 95 -20.75 14.18 -2.15
CA ASP A 95 -19.97 15.43 -1.97
C ASP A 95 -19.67 15.80 -0.51
N ASP A 96 -19.74 14.83 0.41
CA ASP A 96 -19.39 15.05 1.82
C ASP A 96 -17.89 15.37 1.98
N ASP A 97 -17.57 16.13 3.03
CA ASP A 97 -16.19 16.51 3.38
C ASP A 97 -15.47 15.36 4.09
N TYR A 98 -14.58 14.69 3.37
CA TYR A 98 -13.73 13.58 3.86
C TYR A 98 -12.32 14.05 4.23
N THR A 99 -12.14 15.32 4.63
CA THR A 99 -10.82 15.87 4.94
C THR A 99 -10.08 15.04 5.99
N ASN A 100 -10.75 14.49 7.00
CA ASN A 100 -10.08 13.76 8.07
C ASN A 100 -9.57 12.38 7.64
N GLU A 101 -10.33 11.67 6.79
CA GLU A 101 -10.06 10.30 6.35
C GLU A 101 -9.34 10.22 5.00
N SER A 102 -9.27 11.32 4.25
CA SER A 102 -8.67 11.32 2.90
C SER A 102 -7.19 10.96 2.90
N PHE A 103 -6.75 10.32 1.81
CA PHE A 103 -5.33 10.01 1.64
C PHE A 103 -4.47 11.27 1.62
N VAL A 104 -4.91 12.34 0.94
CA VAL A 104 -4.12 13.57 0.84
C VAL A 104 -3.86 14.19 2.21
N THR A 105 -4.84 14.19 3.10
CA THR A 105 -4.67 14.73 4.46
C THR A 105 -3.84 13.81 5.32
N ARG A 106 -4.09 12.50 5.33
CA ARG A 106 -3.30 11.53 6.09
C ARG A 106 -1.84 11.49 5.65
N SER A 107 -1.56 11.65 4.35
CA SER A 107 -0.20 11.74 3.82
C SER A 107 0.59 12.97 4.32
N ALA A 108 -0.10 14.02 4.73
CA ALA A 108 0.53 15.23 5.29
C ALA A 108 0.97 15.08 6.76
N MET A 109 0.52 14.03 7.44
CA MET A 109 0.83 13.76 8.85
C MET A 109 2.20 13.08 8.97
N LEU A 110 3.21 13.81 9.40
CA LEU A 110 4.56 13.29 9.59
C LEU A 110 4.58 12.12 10.58
N GLY A 111 5.26 11.04 10.21
CA GLY A 111 5.41 9.83 11.04
C GLY A 111 4.19 8.92 11.08
N ARG A 112 3.08 9.26 10.40
CA ARG A 112 1.86 8.43 10.41
C ARG A 112 2.10 7.00 9.89
N LEU A 113 3.00 6.82 8.93
CA LEU A 113 3.36 5.50 8.38
C LEU A 113 4.59 4.88 9.06
N GLY A 114 5.07 5.43 10.16
CA GLY A 114 6.26 4.96 10.87
C GLY A 114 7.55 5.21 10.08
N ASN A 115 8.45 4.22 10.07
CA ASN A 115 9.71 4.26 9.33
C ASN A 115 9.78 3.09 8.35
N PRO A 116 9.06 3.11 7.23
CA PRO A 116 9.07 2.04 6.25
C PRO A 116 10.24 2.16 5.28
N ASP A 117 10.62 1.02 4.67
CA ASP A 117 11.47 0.97 3.48
C ASP A 117 10.61 1.02 2.19
N ILE A 118 9.37 0.53 2.29
CA ILE A 118 8.42 0.46 1.19
C ILE A 118 7.05 0.93 1.67
N ILE A 119 6.34 1.72 0.85
CA ILE A 119 4.92 2.06 1.06
C ILE A 119 4.10 1.49 -0.09
N LEU A 120 3.15 0.59 0.24
CA LEU A 120 2.16 0.07 -0.68
C LEU A 120 0.87 0.90 -0.52
N ILE A 121 0.50 1.62 -1.57
CA ILE A 121 -0.64 2.54 -1.59
C ILE A 121 -1.76 1.90 -2.40
N CYS A 122 -2.91 1.60 -1.78
CA CYS A 122 -4.09 1.05 -2.45
C CYS A 122 -5.26 2.00 -2.28
N GLY A 123 -5.61 2.74 -3.32
CA GLY A 123 -6.64 3.78 -3.25
C GLY A 123 -7.20 4.18 -4.61
N GLY A 124 -8.13 5.14 -4.61
CA GLY A 124 -8.81 5.64 -5.81
C GLY A 124 -10.10 4.88 -6.15
N THR A 125 -10.37 3.74 -5.49
CA THR A 125 -11.62 3.00 -5.67
C THR A 125 -12.82 3.80 -5.18
N ASN A 126 -12.72 4.41 -4.00
CA ASN A 126 -13.79 5.23 -3.45
C ASN A 126 -14.00 6.53 -4.23
N ASP A 127 -12.94 7.14 -4.75
CA ASP A 127 -13.05 8.30 -5.65
C ASP A 127 -13.84 7.95 -6.92
N ASN A 128 -13.59 6.76 -7.47
CA ASN A 128 -14.34 6.25 -8.63
C ASN A 128 -15.82 6.00 -8.30
N TRP A 129 -16.11 5.37 -7.15
CA TRP A 129 -17.48 5.06 -6.74
C TRP A 129 -18.27 6.30 -6.30
N ALA A 130 -17.64 7.22 -5.58
CA ALA A 130 -18.22 8.50 -5.21
C ALA A 130 -18.35 9.46 -6.40
N ASN A 131 -17.82 9.10 -7.58
CA ASN A 131 -17.83 9.92 -8.79
C ASN A 131 -17.23 11.31 -8.58
N VAL A 132 -16.14 11.40 -7.80
CA VAL A 132 -15.49 12.68 -7.51
C VAL A 132 -14.97 13.36 -8.78
N GLN A 133 -14.95 14.68 -8.77
CA GLN A 133 -14.44 15.46 -9.89
C GLN A 133 -12.93 15.30 -10.02
N MET A 134 -12.46 15.09 -11.27
CA MET A 134 -11.03 14.86 -11.52
C MET A 134 -10.17 16.11 -11.28
N GLY A 135 -10.67 17.31 -11.56
CA GLY A 135 -9.88 18.54 -11.53
C GLY A 135 -8.79 18.59 -12.61
N GLU A 136 -8.04 19.70 -12.62
CA GLU A 136 -6.89 19.85 -13.49
C GLU A 136 -5.63 19.20 -12.93
N TYR A 137 -4.67 18.83 -13.78
CA TYR A 137 -3.35 18.39 -13.30
C TYR A 137 -2.60 19.55 -12.64
N LYS A 138 -2.24 19.41 -11.39
CA LYS A 138 -1.54 20.43 -10.61
C LYS A 138 -0.47 19.80 -9.73
N TYR A 139 0.78 20.21 -9.88
CA TYR A 139 1.94 19.61 -9.26
C TYR A 139 2.69 20.54 -8.28
N LYS A 140 2.19 21.77 -8.09
CA LYS A 140 2.74 22.78 -7.16
C LYS A 140 1.69 23.82 -6.82
N ASP A 141 1.98 24.65 -5.81
CA ASP A 141 1.16 25.81 -5.43
C ASP A 141 -0.30 25.45 -5.13
N TRP A 142 -0.51 24.31 -4.49
CA TRP A 142 -1.85 23.84 -4.12
C TRP A 142 -2.51 24.77 -3.13
N LYS A 143 -3.76 25.12 -3.39
CA LYS A 143 -4.67 25.77 -2.44
C LYS A 143 -5.56 24.71 -1.79
N ARG A 144 -6.14 25.01 -0.61
CA ARG A 144 -7.03 24.09 0.09
C ARG A 144 -8.16 23.54 -0.82
N GLY A 145 -8.77 24.39 -1.63
CA GLY A 145 -9.84 23.99 -2.55
C GLY A 145 -9.39 22.98 -3.64
N ASP A 146 -8.11 22.98 -4.04
CA ASP A 146 -7.61 22.02 -5.03
C ASP A 146 -7.66 20.59 -4.51
N LEU A 147 -7.57 20.40 -3.19
CA LEU A 147 -7.53 19.08 -2.56
C LEU A 147 -8.89 18.37 -2.53
N TYR A 148 -9.93 19.03 -2.97
CA TYR A 148 -11.27 18.45 -3.17
C TYR A 148 -11.43 17.82 -4.57
N TYR A 149 -10.40 17.87 -5.41
CA TYR A 149 -10.36 17.25 -6.74
C TYR A 149 -9.32 16.14 -6.78
N PHE A 150 -9.64 15.06 -7.51
CA PHE A 150 -8.81 13.83 -7.52
C PHE A 150 -7.35 14.08 -7.94
N ARG A 151 -7.13 14.72 -9.10
CA ARG A 151 -5.78 14.90 -9.66
C ARG A 151 -4.87 15.77 -8.80
N PRO A 152 -5.29 16.96 -8.36
CA PRO A 152 -4.46 17.77 -7.46
C PRO A 152 -4.19 17.10 -6.12
N ALA A 153 -5.19 16.41 -5.55
CA ALA A 153 -5.06 15.71 -4.29
C ALA A 153 -4.07 14.53 -4.39
N MET A 154 -4.18 13.72 -5.45
CA MET A 154 -3.25 12.62 -5.68
C MET A 154 -1.80 13.12 -5.89
N ALA A 155 -1.64 14.20 -6.66
CA ALA A 155 -0.33 14.82 -6.85
C ALA A 155 0.23 15.33 -5.52
N LYS A 156 -0.59 16.00 -4.70
CA LYS A 156 -0.19 16.50 -3.37
C LYS A 156 0.11 15.35 -2.40
N MET A 157 -0.63 14.27 -2.45
CA MET A 157 -0.35 13.06 -1.65
C MET A 157 1.06 12.53 -1.93
N PHE A 158 1.45 12.38 -3.20
CA PHE A 158 2.81 11.93 -3.53
C PHE A 158 3.88 12.93 -3.15
N ASP A 159 3.65 14.24 -3.34
CA ASP A 159 4.55 15.30 -2.86
C ASP A 159 4.80 15.19 -1.35
N ASN A 160 3.74 14.97 -0.57
CA ASN A 160 3.84 14.77 0.87
C ASN A 160 4.66 13.52 1.21
N LEU A 161 4.31 12.38 0.61
CA LEU A 161 4.98 11.10 0.88
C LEU A 161 6.48 11.16 0.54
N GLN A 162 6.85 11.72 -0.61
CA GLN A 162 8.26 11.83 -1.01
C GLN A 162 9.06 12.80 -0.11
N LYS A 163 8.41 13.84 0.44
CA LYS A 163 9.04 14.75 1.39
C LYS A 163 9.22 14.14 2.77
N HIS A 164 8.23 13.40 3.24
CA HIS A 164 8.26 12.78 4.56
C HIS A 164 9.09 11.50 4.60
N TYR A 165 9.19 10.79 3.46
CA TYR A 165 9.87 9.50 3.31
C TYR A 165 10.79 9.50 2.07
N PRO A 166 11.88 10.30 2.06
CA PRO A 166 12.67 10.59 0.84
C PRO A 166 13.40 9.37 0.26
N ASN A 167 13.64 8.32 1.06
CA ASN A 167 14.38 7.13 0.64
C ASN A 167 13.48 5.88 0.53
N VAL A 168 12.16 6.06 0.54
CA VAL A 168 11.20 4.97 0.56
C VAL A 168 10.74 4.65 -0.87
N GLU A 169 10.63 3.37 -1.19
CA GLU A 169 10.01 2.94 -2.43
C GLU A 169 8.50 3.07 -2.34
N LEU A 170 7.90 3.78 -3.30
CA LEU A 170 6.46 3.97 -3.39
C LEU A 170 5.89 3.11 -4.50
N TYR A 171 4.88 2.30 -4.16
CA TYR A 171 4.06 1.56 -5.11
C TYR A 171 2.61 2.03 -4.99
N PHE A 172 2.01 2.41 -6.10
CA PHE A 172 0.57 2.67 -6.16
C PHE A 172 -0.12 1.47 -6.82
N ILE A 173 -1.10 0.92 -6.12
CA ILE A 173 -1.86 -0.24 -6.57
C ILE A 173 -3.21 0.26 -7.06
N LEU A 174 -3.41 0.16 -8.38
CA LEU A 174 -4.61 0.57 -9.07
C LEU A 174 -5.55 -0.62 -9.21
N ASN A 175 -6.74 -0.49 -8.61
CA ASN A 175 -7.79 -1.51 -8.70
C ASN A 175 -8.25 -1.72 -10.15
N SER A 176 -8.77 -2.91 -10.45
CA SER A 176 -9.44 -3.20 -11.72
C SER A 176 -10.82 -2.51 -11.81
N GLU A 177 -11.34 -2.37 -13.03
CA GLU A 177 -12.73 -1.94 -13.31
C GLU A 177 -13.04 -0.49 -12.90
N LEU A 178 -12.01 0.37 -12.84
CA LEU A 178 -12.22 1.80 -12.63
C LEU A 178 -12.41 2.54 -13.96
N LYS A 179 -13.04 3.73 -13.89
CA LYS A 179 -13.25 4.58 -15.07
C LYS A 179 -11.93 4.98 -15.71
N ASP A 180 -11.94 5.13 -17.03
CA ASP A 180 -10.78 5.59 -17.82
C ASP A 180 -10.20 6.90 -17.30
N SER A 181 -11.04 7.83 -16.83
CA SER A 181 -10.59 9.10 -16.27
C SER A 181 -9.72 8.93 -15.02
N VAL A 182 -10.07 7.96 -14.15
CA VAL A 182 -9.27 7.61 -12.97
C VAL A 182 -7.99 6.93 -13.40
N ASN A 183 -8.08 5.88 -14.23
CA ASN A 183 -6.93 5.10 -14.70
C ASN A 183 -5.86 5.99 -15.35
N LYS A 184 -6.26 6.84 -16.31
CA LYS A 184 -5.35 7.78 -17.01
C LYS A 184 -4.75 8.82 -16.06
N SER A 185 -5.53 9.29 -15.06
CA SER A 185 -5.03 10.24 -14.06
C SER A 185 -3.97 9.61 -13.18
N VAL A 186 -4.20 8.39 -12.69
CA VAL A 186 -3.25 7.62 -11.89
C VAL A 186 -1.96 7.38 -12.68
N GLU A 187 -2.05 6.87 -13.91
CA GLU A 187 -0.89 6.63 -14.77
C GLU A 187 -0.05 7.89 -14.97
N THR A 188 -0.71 9.00 -15.28
CA THR A 188 -0.03 10.29 -15.54
C THR A 188 0.69 10.80 -14.29
N ILE A 189 0.01 10.73 -13.12
CA ILE A 189 0.56 11.27 -11.88
C ILE A 189 1.66 10.36 -11.32
N CYS A 190 1.48 9.02 -11.37
CA CYS A 190 2.53 8.07 -11.00
C CYS A 190 3.79 8.26 -11.83
N LYS A 191 3.64 8.45 -13.15
CA LYS A 191 4.76 8.75 -14.04
C LYS A 191 5.48 10.06 -13.67
N HIS A 192 4.74 11.12 -13.33
CA HIS A 192 5.31 12.42 -12.94
C HIS A 192 6.17 12.31 -11.68
N TYR A 193 5.71 11.56 -10.67
CA TYR A 193 6.41 11.38 -9.40
C TYR A 193 7.36 10.18 -9.37
N ASN A 194 7.53 9.47 -10.49
CA ASN A 194 8.32 8.23 -10.56
C ASN A 194 7.87 7.18 -9.51
N VAL A 195 6.55 7.09 -9.27
CA VAL A 195 5.95 6.09 -8.40
C VAL A 195 5.68 4.82 -9.20
N LYS A 196 6.07 3.68 -8.67
CA LYS A 196 5.85 2.38 -9.33
C LYS A 196 4.35 2.06 -9.33
N LEU A 197 3.79 1.80 -10.51
CA LEU A 197 2.36 1.53 -10.69
C LEU A 197 2.11 0.04 -10.89
N ILE A 198 1.26 -0.55 -10.05
CA ILE A 198 0.77 -1.92 -10.16
C ILE A 198 -0.70 -1.86 -10.57
N LYS A 199 -1.03 -2.38 -11.76
CA LYS A 199 -2.41 -2.46 -12.24
C LYS A 199 -2.95 -3.84 -11.97
N LEU A 200 -3.98 -3.93 -11.13
CA LEU A 200 -4.67 -5.18 -10.87
C LEU A 200 -5.62 -5.54 -12.00
N HIS A 201 -5.79 -6.82 -12.22
CA HIS A 201 -6.75 -7.38 -13.17
C HIS A 201 -7.38 -8.66 -12.60
N ASP A 202 -8.58 -8.97 -13.05
CA ASP A 202 -9.29 -10.23 -12.75
C ASP A 202 -9.39 -10.55 -11.25
N ILE A 203 -9.64 -9.53 -10.42
CA ILE A 203 -9.82 -9.69 -8.97
C ILE A 203 -11.25 -10.18 -8.70
N ASP A 204 -11.37 -11.37 -8.11
CA ASP A 204 -12.65 -11.92 -7.67
C ASP A 204 -13.23 -11.08 -6.52
N LYS A 205 -14.48 -10.64 -6.64
CA LYS A 205 -15.11 -9.68 -5.73
C LYS A 205 -16.51 -10.12 -5.29
N MET A 206 -16.85 -9.80 -4.06
CA MET A 206 -18.18 -9.86 -3.47
C MET A 206 -18.54 -8.47 -2.94
N ASN A 207 -19.70 -7.94 -3.33
CA ASN A 207 -20.14 -6.58 -2.96
C ASN A 207 -19.06 -5.51 -3.25
N GLY A 208 -18.39 -5.63 -4.40
CA GLY A 208 -17.33 -4.71 -4.82
C GLY A 208 -15.97 -4.90 -4.15
N HIS A 209 -15.85 -5.75 -3.14
CA HIS A 209 -14.62 -5.99 -2.37
C HIS A 209 -14.00 -7.37 -2.70
N PRO A 210 -12.66 -7.49 -2.67
CA PRO A 210 -12.01 -8.77 -2.90
C PRO A 210 -12.49 -9.87 -1.96
N THR A 211 -12.82 -11.04 -2.51
CA THR A 211 -13.04 -12.28 -1.77
C THR A 211 -11.72 -12.88 -1.30
N VAL A 212 -11.73 -13.95 -0.52
CA VAL A 212 -10.51 -14.71 -0.18
C VAL A 212 -9.72 -15.08 -1.44
N LYS A 213 -10.39 -15.52 -2.50
CA LYS A 213 -9.77 -15.81 -3.79
C LYS A 213 -9.21 -14.54 -4.45
N GLY A 214 -9.96 -13.44 -4.40
CA GLY A 214 -9.52 -12.15 -4.91
C GLY A 214 -8.32 -11.59 -4.14
N MET A 215 -8.29 -11.70 -2.83
CA MET A 215 -7.17 -11.29 -1.98
C MET A 215 -5.89 -12.05 -2.32
N LYS A 216 -6.00 -13.36 -2.60
CA LYS A 216 -4.86 -14.17 -3.03
C LYS A 216 -4.32 -13.70 -4.38
N SER A 217 -5.18 -13.56 -5.39
CA SER A 217 -4.78 -13.04 -6.71
C SER A 217 -4.16 -11.64 -6.62
N PHE A 218 -4.71 -10.78 -5.78
CA PHE A 218 -4.17 -9.45 -5.49
C PHE A 218 -2.72 -9.54 -4.95
N ALA A 219 -2.48 -10.36 -3.93
CA ALA A 219 -1.16 -10.55 -3.34
C ALA A 219 -0.14 -11.07 -4.36
N GLU A 220 -0.52 -12.08 -5.16
CA GLU A 220 0.31 -12.66 -6.21
C GLU A 220 0.73 -11.60 -7.26
N GLN A 221 -0.20 -10.74 -7.69
CA GLN A 221 0.08 -9.67 -8.65
C GLN A 221 1.01 -8.60 -8.06
N VAL A 222 0.82 -8.22 -6.79
CA VAL A 222 1.71 -7.29 -6.10
C VAL A 222 3.11 -7.87 -5.96
N LEU A 223 3.24 -9.10 -5.48
CA LEU A 223 4.53 -9.78 -5.33
C LEU A 223 5.27 -9.95 -6.67
N ALA A 224 4.55 -10.23 -7.74
CA ALA A 224 5.14 -10.33 -9.07
C ALA A 224 5.72 -8.99 -9.55
N ALA A 225 5.08 -7.88 -9.22
CA ALA A 225 5.51 -6.53 -9.60
C ALA A 225 6.63 -5.97 -8.70
N MET A 226 6.84 -6.53 -7.51
CA MET A 226 7.88 -6.10 -6.57
C MET A 226 9.22 -6.85 -6.74
N LYS A 227 9.26 -7.85 -7.61
CA LYS A 227 10.50 -8.59 -7.98
C LYS A 227 11.32 -7.79 -8.99
#